data_76cc32e174454350e338c87fb5bfbdf7
#
_entry.id   76cc32e174454350e338c87fb5bfbdf7
#
_cell.length_a   1.000
_cell.length_b   1.000
_cell.length_c   1.000
_cell.angle_alpha   90.00
_cell.angle_beta   90.00
_cell.angle_gamma   90.00
#
_symmetry.space_group_name_H-M   'P 1'
#
loop_
_entity.id
_entity.type
_entity.pdbx_description
1 polymer ?
#
loop_
_entity_poly.entity_id
_entity_poly.type
_entity_poly.pdbx_seq_one_letter_code
_entity_poly.pdbx_strand_id
1 'polypeptide(L)'
;MANIKFTGVHKSFGSNKIITDFNLLGKEDEFLVLVGPSGCGKSTLLRMIAGLEKIDEGEIFINDQKINELHPSKRQTAMVFQSYALYPHMNVYENMSFGLKIEKRPKEEINTKVMQAAKILKIEELLERKPKQLSGGQRQRVAIGRAITRNPKIFLFDEPLSNLDAALRAEMRVEISKLHNQIKTNMIYVTHDQVEAMTLADRIVILNQGNIEQVGTPEEIYNDPANIFVAQFIGTPKMNILEVNEENVVSENTIKLLGNEIQFNNLKLKKSKHFVGIRPEHLKAIQNTKFTFNPEIELIENLGNEKIVYMKKDEHQLSAKIPSNVEIGSSIGFDLNDIFIFDENGKRLKS
;
A
#
# COMPACT_ATOMS: atom_id res chain seq x y z
N MET A 1 2.95 -10.90 -22.48
CA MET A 1 2.64 -10.39 -21.13
C MET A 1 2.66 -8.88 -21.19
N ALA A 2 2.01 -8.17 -20.31
CA ALA A 2 1.89 -6.73 -20.46
C ALA A 2 2.78 -6.02 -19.43
N ASN A 3 3.39 -4.90 -19.79
CA ASN A 3 3.99 -3.96 -18.86
C ASN A 3 3.30 -2.60 -18.96
N ILE A 4 3.45 -1.76 -17.93
CA ILE A 4 2.97 -0.39 -17.95
C ILE A 4 4.15 0.55 -17.68
N LYS A 5 4.22 1.64 -18.45
CA LYS A 5 5.27 2.65 -18.28
C LYS A 5 4.65 4.04 -18.21
N PHE A 6 5.10 4.81 -17.26
CA PHE A 6 4.80 6.24 -17.11
C PHE A 6 6.08 7.03 -17.33
N THR A 7 6.00 8.10 -18.11
CA THR A 7 7.13 8.98 -18.39
C THR A 7 6.69 10.42 -18.24
N GLY A 8 7.20 11.11 -17.22
CA GLY A 8 6.95 12.52 -16.97
C GLY A 8 5.48 12.87 -16.88
N VAL A 9 4.65 12.05 -16.22
CA VAL A 9 3.20 12.28 -16.18
C VAL A 9 2.85 13.36 -15.18
N HIS A 10 2.09 14.37 -15.65
CA HIS A 10 1.56 15.45 -14.83
C HIS A 10 0.03 15.49 -14.91
N LYS A 11 -0.60 15.91 -13.82
CA LYS A 11 -2.04 16.15 -13.72
C LYS A 11 -2.37 17.26 -12.75
N SER A 12 -3.19 18.20 -13.19
CA SER A 12 -3.72 19.27 -12.34
C SER A 12 -5.24 19.39 -12.52
N PHE A 13 -5.92 19.90 -11.51
CA PHE A 13 -7.32 20.34 -11.56
C PHE A 13 -7.36 21.81 -11.16
N GLY A 14 -7.57 22.67 -12.15
CA GLY A 14 -7.41 24.12 -11.99
C GLY A 14 -5.98 24.45 -11.57
N SER A 15 -5.80 25.15 -10.45
CA SER A 15 -4.48 25.49 -9.89
C SER A 15 -3.84 24.37 -9.06
N ASN A 16 -4.60 23.33 -8.72
CA ASN A 16 -4.12 22.27 -7.82
C ASN A 16 -3.37 21.20 -8.61
N LYS A 17 -2.06 21.11 -8.40
CA LYS A 17 -1.22 19.99 -8.91
C LYS A 17 -1.50 18.73 -8.11
N ILE A 18 -1.95 17.68 -8.80
CA ILE A 18 -2.30 16.39 -8.19
C ILE A 18 -1.21 15.35 -8.42
N ILE A 19 -0.60 15.36 -9.60
CA ILE A 19 0.51 14.48 -9.97
C ILE A 19 1.59 15.34 -10.60
N THR A 20 2.83 15.15 -10.16
CA THR A 20 3.97 15.93 -10.66
C THR A 20 5.10 14.97 -11.04
N ASP A 21 5.53 15.02 -12.30
CA ASP A 21 6.65 14.23 -12.85
C ASP A 21 6.64 12.75 -12.45
N PHE A 22 5.46 12.10 -12.62
CA PHE A 22 5.33 10.70 -12.25
C PHE A 22 6.00 9.80 -13.27
N ASN A 23 7.06 9.11 -12.82
CA ASN A 23 7.86 8.19 -13.61
C ASN A 23 7.84 6.80 -12.96
N LEU A 24 7.36 5.78 -13.67
CA LEU A 24 7.29 4.42 -13.16
C LEU A 24 7.34 3.41 -14.31
N LEU A 25 8.08 2.33 -14.11
CA LEU A 25 8.06 1.15 -14.97
C LEU A 25 7.51 -0.03 -14.17
N GLY A 26 6.32 -0.52 -14.55
CA GLY A 26 5.74 -1.76 -14.05
C GLY A 26 6.36 -2.96 -14.76
N LYS A 27 6.57 -4.04 -14.03
CA LYS A 27 7.07 -5.32 -14.55
C LYS A 27 5.92 -6.15 -15.13
N GLU A 28 6.25 -7.20 -15.87
CA GLU A 28 5.24 -8.17 -16.34
C GLU A 28 4.68 -8.98 -15.17
N ASP A 29 3.39 -9.31 -15.26
CA ASP A 29 2.66 -10.13 -14.27
C ASP A 29 2.78 -9.61 -12.83
N GLU A 30 2.95 -8.30 -12.66
CA GLU A 30 3.20 -7.66 -11.38
C GLU A 30 1.91 -7.26 -10.67
N PHE A 31 1.85 -7.50 -9.36
CA PHE A 31 0.87 -6.90 -8.47
C PHE A 31 1.45 -5.60 -7.89
N LEU A 32 1.13 -4.48 -8.52
CA LEU A 32 1.61 -3.17 -8.13
C LEU A 32 0.58 -2.46 -7.25
N VAL A 33 0.96 -2.08 -6.03
CA VAL A 33 0.07 -1.36 -5.12
C VAL A 33 0.48 0.11 -5.01
N LEU A 34 -0.46 1.01 -5.27
CA LEU A 34 -0.32 2.44 -5.04
C LEU A 34 -0.92 2.77 -3.66
N VAL A 35 -0.12 3.25 -2.74
CA VAL A 35 -0.55 3.58 -1.39
C VAL A 35 -0.11 5.00 -1.00
N GLY A 36 -0.83 5.65 -0.10
CA GLY A 36 -0.52 7.01 0.36
C GLY A 36 -1.72 7.68 1.01
N PRO A 37 -1.56 8.88 1.57
CA PRO A 37 -2.64 9.64 2.19
C PRO A 37 -3.80 9.92 1.24
N SER A 38 -4.96 10.27 1.80
CA SER A 38 -6.10 10.71 0.99
C SER A 38 -5.73 11.95 0.18
N GLY A 39 -6.17 12.00 -1.08
CA GLY A 39 -5.91 13.13 -1.97
C GLY A 39 -4.52 13.18 -2.63
N CYS A 40 -3.61 12.21 -2.39
CA CYS A 40 -2.28 12.22 -3.00
C CYS A 40 -2.23 11.79 -4.49
N GLY A 41 -3.39 11.55 -5.14
CA GLY A 41 -3.47 11.30 -6.59
C GLY A 41 -3.64 9.85 -7.03
N LYS A 42 -3.72 8.85 -6.13
CA LYS A 42 -3.83 7.41 -6.46
C LYS A 42 -4.96 7.07 -7.44
N SER A 43 -6.20 7.43 -7.08
CA SER A 43 -7.37 7.17 -7.94
C SER A 43 -7.32 7.98 -9.24
N THR A 44 -6.68 9.15 -9.22
CA THR A 44 -6.46 9.95 -10.43
C THR A 44 -5.53 9.22 -11.41
N LEU A 45 -4.40 8.67 -10.91
CA LEU A 45 -3.50 7.82 -11.70
C LEU A 45 -4.25 6.64 -12.30
N LEU A 46 -5.04 5.94 -11.48
CA LEU A 46 -5.82 4.79 -11.95
C LEU A 46 -6.82 5.17 -13.06
N ARG A 47 -7.52 6.30 -12.89
CA ARG A 47 -8.46 6.83 -13.89
C ARG A 47 -7.75 7.28 -15.16
N MET A 48 -6.54 7.83 -15.09
CA MET A 48 -5.74 8.17 -16.27
C MET A 48 -5.34 6.91 -17.05
N ILE A 49 -4.99 5.80 -16.37
CA ILE A 49 -4.72 4.52 -17.04
C ILE A 49 -5.99 3.99 -17.72
N ALA A 50 -7.12 4.03 -17.03
CA ALA A 50 -8.42 3.59 -17.57
C ALA A 50 -8.92 4.46 -18.73
N GLY A 51 -8.39 5.69 -18.90
CA GLY A 51 -8.87 6.67 -19.87
C GLY A 51 -10.12 7.42 -19.43
N LEU A 52 -10.43 7.39 -18.15
CA LEU A 52 -11.54 8.13 -17.54
C LEU A 52 -11.14 9.55 -17.15
N GLU A 53 -9.83 9.82 -17.13
CA GLU A 53 -9.24 11.12 -16.87
C GLU A 53 -8.12 11.37 -17.89
N LYS A 54 -8.00 12.61 -18.39
CA LYS A 54 -6.95 12.99 -19.31
C LYS A 54 -5.66 13.31 -18.58
N ILE A 55 -4.54 13.04 -19.23
CA ILE A 55 -3.20 13.43 -18.81
C ILE A 55 -2.96 14.85 -19.32
N ASP A 56 -2.34 15.70 -18.50
CA ASP A 56 -2.03 17.07 -18.96
C ASP A 56 -0.69 17.08 -19.71
N GLU A 57 0.34 16.40 -19.16
CA GLU A 57 1.66 16.24 -19.79
C GLU A 57 2.20 14.83 -19.54
N GLY A 58 3.20 14.45 -20.35
CA GLY A 58 3.85 13.13 -20.24
C GLY A 58 3.14 12.04 -21.02
N GLU A 59 3.53 10.80 -20.78
CA GLU A 59 3.08 9.66 -21.58
C GLU A 59 2.84 8.43 -20.71
N ILE A 60 1.79 7.66 -21.05
CA ILE A 60 1.54 6.32 -20.50
C ILE A 60 1.53 5.32 -21.65
N PHE A 61 2.28 4.22 -21.44
CA PHE A 61 2.33 3.11 -22.38
C PHE A 61 1.83 1.83 -21.70
N ILE A 62 1.12 1.02 -22.45
CA ILE A 62 0.86 -0.39 -22.13
C ILE A 62 1.59 -1.20 -23.20
N ASN A 63 2.62 -1.94 -22.81
CA ASN A 63 3.66 -2.44 -23.70
C ASN A 63 4.29 -1.26 -24.48
N ASP A 64 4.43 -1.41 -25.81
CA ASP A 64 4.96 -0.35 -26.67
C ASP A 64 3.89 0.60 -27.20
N GLN A 65 2.64 0.44 -26.76
CA GLN A 65 1.52 1.25 -27.24
C GLN A 65 1.25 2.43 -26.29
N LYS A 66 1.45 3.66 -26.78
CA LYS A 66 1.00 4.88 -26.09
C LYS A 66 -0.53 4.90 -26.01
N ILE A 67 -1.07 5.10 -24.78
CA ILE A 67 -2.50 5.01 -24.51
C ILE A 67 -3.16 6.36 -24.25
N ASN A 68 -2.43 7.48 -24.24
CA ASN A 68 -2.96 8.79 -23.90
C ASN A 68 -4.26 9.12 -24.61
N GLU A 69 -4.27 9.00 -25.95
CA GLU A 69 -5.42 9.35 -26.81
C GLU A 69 -6.35 8.16 -27.12
N LEU A 70 -6.04 6.97 -26.60
CA LEU A 70 -6.90 5.81 -26.82
C LEU A 70 -8.19 5.92 -26.01
N HIS A 71 -9.30 5.67 -26.70
CA HIS A 71 -10.60 5.54 -26.04
C HIS A 71 -10.54 4.42 -24.95
N PRO A 72 -11.18 4.58 -23.78
CA PRO A 72 -11.14 3.60 -22.68
C PRO A 72 -11.37 2.15 -23.12
N SER A 73 -12.32 1.90 -24.02
CA SER A 73 -12.64 0.55 -24.51
C SER A 73 -11.50 -0.13 -25.30
N LYS A 74 -10.52 0.66 -25.81
CA LYS A 74 -9.39 0.17 -26.60
C LYS A 74 -8.11 -0.03 -25.79
N ARG A 75 -8.09 0.38 -24.51
CA ARG A 75 -6.91 0.31 -23.65
C ARG A 75 -6.63 -1.09 -23.10
N GLN A 76 -7.53 -2.04 -23.33
CA GLN A 76 -7.44 -3.40 -22.82
C GLN A 76 -7.25 -3.47 -21.30
N THR A 77 -7.87 -2.55 -20.57
CA THR A 77 -7.90 -2.50 -19.12
C THR A 77 -9.30 -2.82 -18.61
N ALA A 78 -9.41 -3.38 -17.41
CA ALA A 78 -10.68 -3.54 -16.72
C ALA A 78 -10.56 -2.95 -15.31
N MET A 79 -11.56 -2.17 -14.90
CA MET A 79 -11.55 -1.46 -13.61
C MET A 79 -12.63 -2.01 -12.69
N VAL A 80 -12.23 -2.28 -11.45
CA VAL A 80 -13.10 -2.59 -10.31
C VAL A 80 -13.14 -1.36 -9.43
N PHE A 81 -14.34 -0.77 -9.30
CA PHE A 81 -14.56 0.46 -8.54
C PHE A 81 -14.83 0.17 -7.06
N GLN A 82 -14.56 1.13 -6.21
CA GLN A 82 -14.85 1.10 -4.77
C GLN A 82 -16.31 0.77 -4.46
N SER A 83 -17.25 1.30 -5.24
CA SER A 83 -18.69 1.03 -5.11
C SER A 83 -19.17 -0.26 -5.81
N TYR A 84 -18.20 -1.06 -6.36
CA TYR A 84 -18.46 -2.22 -7.22
C TYR A 84 -19.14 -1.87 -8.55
N ALA A 85 -19.90 -0.79 -8.62
CA ALA A 85 -20.61 -0.27 -9.80
C ALA A 85 -21.40 -1.34 -10.57
N LEU A 86 -22.08 -2.25 -9.84
CA LEU A 86 -22.95 -3.27 -10.43
C LEU A 86 -24.25 -2.64 -10.94
N TYR A 87 -24.75 -3.14 -12.07
CA TYR A 87 -26.05 -2.76 -12.60
C TYR A 87 -27.17 -3.39 -11.75
N PRO A 88 -27.97 -2.61 -10.99
CA PRO A 88 -28.86 -3.15 -9.97
C PRO A 88 -30.06 -3.90 -10.54
N HIS A 89 -30.44 -3.63 -11.80
CA HIS A 89 -31.54 -4.26 -12.51
C HIS A 89 -31.15 -5.59 -13.16
N MET A 90 -29.86 -5.84 -13.37
CA MET A 90 -29.29 -7.05 -13.97
C MET A 90 -28.97 -8.09 -12.90
N ASN A 91 -29.10 -9.39 -13.23
CA ASN A 91 -28.58 -10.47 -12.40
C ASN A 91 -27.03 -10.57 -12.51
N VAL A 92 -26.41 -11.52 -11.77
CA VAL A 92 -24.96 -11.72 -11.77
C VAL A 92 -24.46 -12.10 -13.18
N TYR A 93 -25.11 -13.05 -13.84
CA TYR A 93 -24.75 -13.46 -15.21
C TYR A 93 -24.79 -12.26 -16.17
N GLU A 94 -25.84 -11.46 -16.10
CA GLU A 94 -26.00 -10.27 -16.96
C GLU A 94 -24.95 -9.22 -16.69
N ASN A 95 -24.63 -8.95 -15.41
CA ASN A 95 -23.54 -8.05 -15.03
C ASN A 95 -22.20 -8.51 -15.60
N MET A 96 -21.85 -9.79 -15.48
CA MET A 96 -20.60 -10.34 -15.97
C MET A 96 -20.53 -10.39 -17.50
N SER A 97 -21.65 -10.66 -18.16
CA SER A 97 -21.72 -10.76 -19.63
C SER A 97 -21.85 -9.40 -20.34
N PHE A 98 -22.17 -8.33 -19.64
CA PHE A 98 -22.53 -7.03 -20.23
C PHE A 98 -21.49 -6.49 -21.22
N GLY A 99 -20.22 -6.48 -20.84
CA GLY A 99 -19.13 -5.99 -21.71
C GLY A 99 -19.03 -6.81 -23.01
N LEU A 100 -19.13 -8.13 -22.90
CA LEU A 100 -19.06 -9.03 -24.06
C LEU A 100 -20.28 -8.87 -24.99
N LYS A 101 -21.46 -8.59 -24.43
CA LYS A 101 -22.67 -8.27 -25.23
C LYS A 101 -22.51 -6.97 -26.02
N ILE A 102 -21.92 -5.94 -25.42
CA ILE A 102 -21.61 -4.69 -26.14
C ILE A 102 -20.61 -4.94 -27.27
N GLU A 103 -19.61 -5.79 -27.05
CA GLU A 103 -18.66 -6.23 -28.08
C GLU A 103 -19.27 -7.14 -29.15
N LYS A 104 -20.57 -7.46 -29.03
CA LYS A 104 -21.31 -8.36 -29.94
C LYS A 104 -20.68 -9.74 -30.10
N ARG A 105 -20.09 -10.29 -29.02
CA ARG A 105 -19.54 -11.65 -29.03
C ARG A 105 -20.62 -12.72 -29.19
N PRO A 106 -20.30 -13.86 -29.76
CA PRO A 106 -21.23 -15.00 -29.86
C PRO A 106 -21.73 -15.48 -28.49
N LYS A 107 -23.00 -15.90 -28.41
CA LYS A 107 -23.61 -16.35 -27.14
C LYS A 107 -22.83 -17.48 -26.45
N GLU A 108 -22.30 -18.40 -27.22
CA GLU A 108 -21.50 -19.52 -26.70
C GLU A 108 -20.20 -19.07 -26.06
N GLU A 109 -19.49 -18.11 -26.70
CA GLU A 109 -18.29 -17.48 -26.12
C GLU A 109 -18.60 -16.76 -24.85
N ILE A 110 -19.71 -15.98 -24.82
CA ILE A 110 -20.16 -15.26 -23.62
C ILE A 110 -20.43 -16.24 -22.49
N ASN A 111 -21.20 -17.29 -22.73
CA ASN A 111 -21.53 -18.28 -21.71
C ASN A 111 -20.26 -18.97 -21.17
N THR A 112 -19.37 -19.39 -22.05
CA THR A 112 -18.10 -20.03 -21.67
C THR A 112 -17.27 -19.14 -20.77
N LYS A 113 -17.07 -17.87 -21.13
CA LYS A 113 -16.27 -16.91 -20.35
C LYS A 113 -16.93 -16.58 -19.00
N VAL A 114 -18.25 -16.41 -18.96
CA VAL A 114 -18.98 -16.16 -17.72
C VAL A 114 -18.88 -17.34 -16.77
N MET A 115 -19.09 -18.56 -17.27
CA MET A 115 -19.00 -19.78 -16.45
C MET A 115 -17.58 -20.03 -15.93
N GLN A 116 -16.55 -19.79 -16.76
CA GLN A 116 -15.15 -19.87 -16.33
C GLN A 116 -14.84 -18.87 -15.21
N ALA A 117 -15.24 -17.60 -15.37
CA ALA A 117 -15.03 -16.58 -14.36
C ALA A 117 -15.85 -16.87 -13.08
N ALA A 118 -17.10 -17.35 -13.20
CA ALA A 118 -17.91 -17.74 -12.06
C ALA A 118 -17.27 -18.88 -11.26
N LYS A 119 -16.71 -19.88 -11.94
CA LYS A 119 -16.00 -21.01 -11.32
C LYS A 119 -14.73 -20.56 -10.59
N ILE A 120 -13.93 -19.68 -11.20
CA ILE A 120 -12.72 -19.11 -10.56
C ILE A 120 -13.09 -18.42 -9.25
N LEU A 121 -14.22 -17.68 -9.24
CA LEU A 121 -14.66 -16.86 -8.12
C LEU A 121 -15.62 -17.61 -7.17
N LYS A 122 -15.97 -18.86 -7.47
CA LYS A 122 -16.90 -19.71 -6.69
C LYS A 122 -18.25 -19.03 -6.47
N ILE A 123 -18.85 -18.51 -7.54
CA ILE A 123 -20.14 -17.81 -7.54
C ILE A 123 -21.16 -18.39 -8.55
N GLU A 124 -20.96 -19.64 -9.00
CA GLU A 124 -21.83 -20.30 -9.99
C GLU A 124 -23.29 -20.32 -9.53
N GLU A 125 -23.51 -20.59 -8.25
CA GLU A 125 -24.86 -20.67 -7.66
C GLU A 125 -25.54 -19.29 -7.51
N LEU A 126 -24.79 -18.19 -7.73
CA LEU A 126 -25.28 -16.83 -7.59
C LEU A 126 -25.70 -16.18 -8.91
N LEU A 127 -25.49 -16.87 -10.06
CA LEU A 127 -25.62 -16.29 -11.40
C LEU A 127 -26.99 -15.65 -11.67
N GLU A 128 -28.06 -16.21 -11.12
CA GLU A 128 -29.42 -15.69 -11.29
C GLU A 128 -29.83 -14.63 -10.27
N ARG A 129 -29.00 -14.40 -9.24
CA ARG A 129 -29.31 -13.41 -8.20
C ARG A 129 -29.04 -11.98 -8.68
N LYS A 130 -29.81 -11.02 -8.14
CA LYS A 130 -29.59 -9.58 -8.34
C LYS A 130 -28.67 -9.01 -7.26
N PRO A 131 -27.95 -7.89 -7.51
CA PRO A 131 -27.02 -7.29 -6.54
C PRO A 131 -27.59 -7.05 -5.14
N LYS A 132 -28.88 -6.73 -5.03
CA LYS A 132 -29.57 -6.55 -3.73
C LYS A 132 -29.68 -7.81 -2.87
N GLN A 133 -29.51 -8.98 -3.47
CA GLN A 133 -29.58 -10.30 -2.82
C GLN A 133 -28.21 -10.85 -2.44
N LEU A 134 -27.15 -10.05 -2.62
CA LEU A 134 -25.76 -10.45 -2.42
C LEU A 134 -25.16 -9.75 -1.20
N SER A 135 -24.28 -10.46 -0.48
CA SER A 135 -23.40 -9.87 0.53
C SER A 135 -22.36 -8.91 -0.10
N GLY A 136 -21.67 -8.13 0.73
CA GLY A 136 -20.58 -7.23 0.26
C GLY A 136 -19.51 -7.98 -0.54
N GLY A 137 -18.98 -9.06 0.02
CA GLY A 137 -17.97 -9.89 -0.66
C GLY A 137 -18.47 -10.56 -1.92
N GLN A 138 -19.74 -11.01 -1.94
CA GLN A 138 -20.35 -11.56 -3.16
C GLN A 138 -20.47 -10.50 -4.25
N ARG A 139 -20.92 -9.27 -3.91
CA ARG A 139 -20.95 -8.15 -4.87
C ARG A 139 -19.55 -7.84 -5.43
N GLN A 140 -18.55 -7.88 -4.59
CA GLN A 140 -17.16 -7.67 -5.01
C GLN A 140 -16.69 -8.77 -5.98
N ARG A 141 -16.92 -10.05 -5.65
CA ARG A 141 -16.59 -11.16 -6.56
C ARG A 141 -17.28 -11.00 -7.92
N VAL A 142 -18.53 -10.54 -7.95
CA VAL A 142 -19.26 -10.24 -9.21
C VAL A 142 -18.58 -9.11 -9.99
N ALA A 143 -18.15 -8.04 -9.30
CA ALA A 143 -17.45 -6.93 -9.95
C ALA A 143 -16.10 -7.37 -10.54
N ILE A 144 -15.35 -8.21 -9.83
CA ILE A 144 -14.13 -8.85 -10.33
C ILE A 144 -14.46 -9.77 -11.51
N GLY A 145 -15.51 -10.58 -11.43
CA GLY A 145 -15.95 -11.47 -12.51
C GLY A 145 -16.27 -10.72 -13.80
N ARG A 146 -16.95 -9.57 -13.68
CA ARG A 146 -17.19 -8.65 -14.81
C ARG A 146 -15.89 -8.14 -15.44
N ALA A 147 -14.85 -7.95 -14.65
CA ALA A 147 -13.53 -7.57 -15.15
C ALA A 147 -12.82 -8.75 -15.84
N ILE A 148 -12.82 -9.94 -15.22
CA ILE A 148 -12.17 -11.15 -15.75
C ILE A 148 -12.74 -11.54 -17.12
N THR A 149 -14.07 -11.50 -17.30
CA THR A 149 -14.72 -11.92 -18.57
C THR A 149 -14.21 -11.15 -19.78
N ARG A 150 -13.68 -9.93 -19.60
CA ARG A 150 -13.11 -9.11 -20.68
C ARG A 150 -11.68 -9.49 -21.05
N ASN A 151 -11.05 -10.38 -20.28
CA ASN A 151 -9.65 -10.79 -20.47
C ASN A 151 -8.70 -9.59 -20.66
N PRO A 152 -8.62 -8.65 -19.70
CA PRO A 152 -7.82 -7.45 -19.84
C PRO A 152 -6.33 -7.77 -19.74
N LYS A 153 -5.49 -6.88 -20.29
CA LYS A 153 -4.02 -6.93 -20.07
C LYS A 153 -3.62 -6.38 -18.70
N ILE A 154 -4.43 -5.46 -18.14
CA ILE A 154 -4.17 -4.87 -16.84
C ILE A 154 -5.50 -4.76 -16.08
N PHE A 155 -5.52 -5.27 -14.85
CA PHE A 155 -6.61 -5.04 -13.90
C PHE A 155 -6.32 -3.78 -13.07
N LEU A 156 -7.34 -2.96 -12.89
CA LEU A 156 -7.30 -1.73 -12.11
C LEU A 156 -8.28 -1.86 -10.94
N PHE A 157 -7.80 -1.74 -9.71
CA PHE A 157 -8.61 -1.81 -8.49
C PHE A 157 -8.56 -0.48 -7.74
N ASP A 158 -9.70 0.20 -7.63
CA ASP A 158 -9.83 1.48 -6.90
C ASP A 158 -10.47 1.23 -5.54
N GLU A 159 -9.66 1.05 -4.51
CA GLU A 159 -10.06 0.76 -3.11
C GLU A 159 -11.14 -0.33 -2.97
N PRO A 160 -10.97 -1.52 -3.59
CA PRO A 160 -12.06 -2.47 -3.74
C PRO A 160 -12.54 -3.09 -2.41
N LEU A 161 -11.73 -3.05 -1.34
CA LEU A 161 -12.04 -3.66 -0.05
C LEU A 161 -12.53 -2.67 1.01
N SER A 162 -12.53 -1.36 0.73
CA SER A 162 -12.82 -0.31 1.71
C SER A 162 -14.22 -0.38 2.33
N ASN A 163 -15.20 -0.93 1.61
CA ASN A 163 -16.59 -1.06 2.05
C ASN A 163 -16.91 -2.40 2.74
N LEU A 164 -15.90 -3.19 3.10
CA LEU A 164 -16.05 -4.48 3.76
C LEU A 164 -15.67 -4.39 5.25
N ASP A 165 -16.27 -5.21 6.08
CA ASP A 165 -15.83 -5.42 7.47
C ASP A 165 -14.45 -6.10 7.52
N ALA A 166 -13.79 -6.07 8.68
CA ALA A 166 -12.41 -6.53 8.83
C ALA A 166 -12.22 -8.02 8.50
N ALA A 167 -13.17 -8.88 8.90
CA ALA A 167 -13.09 -10.32 8.66
C ALA A 167 -13.21 -10.64 7.18
N LEU A 168 -14.22 -10.06 6.51
CA LEU A 168 -14.45 -10.24 5.09
C LEU A 168 -13.33 -9.62 4.26
N ARG A 169 -12.75 -8.49 4.69
CA ARG A 169 -11.59 -7.88 4.05
C ARG A 169 -10.38 -8.82 4.07
N ALA A 170 -10.12 -9.50 5.21
CA ALA A 170 -9.04 -10.47 5.33
C ALA A 170 -9.25 -11.66 4.38
N GLU A 171 -10.47 -12.22 4.29
CA GLU A 171 -10.81 -13.28 3.33
C GLU A 171 -10.59 -12.83 1.89
N MET A 172 -11.09 -11.65 1.53
CA MET A 172 -11.01 -11.15 0.17
C MET A 172 -9.58 -10.81 -0.28
N ARG A 173 -8.69 -10.40 0.62
CA ARG A 173 -7.26 -10.26 0.29
C ARG A 173 -6.66 -11.59 -0.17
N VAL A 174 -6.92 -12.67 0.57
CA VAL A 174 -6.45 -14.01 0.20
C VAL A 174 -7.00 -14.44 -1.16
N GLU A 175 -8.27 -14.16 -1.43
CA GLU A 175 -8.90 -14.50 -2.72
C GLU A 175 -8.29 -13.69 -3.89
N ILE A 176 -8.02 -12.40 -3.70
CA ILE A 176 -7.37 -11.55 -4.73
C ILE A 176 -5.93 -12.01 -4.98
N SER A 177 -5.17 -12.38 -3.95
CA SER A 177 -3.82 -12.93 -4.11
C SER A 177 -3.83 -14.25 -4.90
N LYS A 178 -4.75 -15.18 -4.58
CA LYS A 178 -4.92 -16.42 -5.33
C LYS A 178 -5.32 -16.16 -6.79
N LEU A 179 -6.20 -15.19 -7.00
CA LEU A 179 -6.63 -14.79 -8.33
C LEU A 179 -5.44 -14.28 -9.17
N HIS A 180 -4.59 -13.41 -8.61
CA HIS A 180 -3.39 -12.93 -9.30
C HIS A 180 -2.47 -14.08 -9.71
N ASN A 181 -2.18 -15.00 -8.78
CA ASN A 181 -1.35 -16.19 -9.04
C ASN A 181 -1.92 -17.10 -10.13
N GLN A 182 -3.26 -17.16 -10.26
CA GLN A 182 -3.95 -18.00 -11.24
C GLN A 182 -4.01 -17.35 -12.63
N ILE A 183 -4.26 -16.02 -12.69
CA ILE A 183 -4.46 -15.30 -13.96
C ILE A 183 -3.13 -14.86 -14.56
N LYS A 184 -2.12 -14.58 -13.73
CA LYS A 184 -0.79 -14.07 -14.13
C LYS A 184 -0.92 -12.87 -15.08
N THR A 185 -1.54 -11.82 -14.59
CA THR A 185 -1.81 -10.59 -15.34
C THR A 185 -1.54 -9.40 -14.43
N ASN A 186 -0.98 -8.34 -14.97
CA ASN A 186 -0.71 -7.14 -14.20
C ASN A 186 -1.94 -6.62 -13.46
N MET A 187 -1.77 -6.37 -12.19
CA MET A 187 -2.76 -5.74 -11.33
C MET A 187 -2.21 -4.44 -10.75
N ILE A 188 -2.97 -3.35 -10.91
CA ILE A 188 -2.68 -2.06 -10.26
C ILE A 188 -3.78 -1.83 -9.24
N TYR A 189 -3.39 -1.77 -8.00
CA TYR A 189 -4.28 -1.75 -6.86
C TYR A 189 -4.07 -0.47 -6.05
N VAL A 190 -5.12 0.29 -5.86
CA VAL A 190 -5.11 1.50 -5.01
C VAL A 190 -5.72 1.16 -3.67
N THR A 191 -5.04 1.53 -2.60
CA THR A 191 -5.54 1.42 -1.24
C THR A 191 -4.98 2.52 -0.33
N HIS A 192 -5.63 2.75 0.78
CA HIS A 192 -5.08 3.48 1.93
C HIS A 192 -4.75 2.54 3.11
N ASP A 193 -5.04 1.25 2.98
CA ASP A 193 -4.78 0.23 4.01
C ASP A 193 -3.36 -0.35 3.80
N GLN A 194 -2.51 -0.16 4.82
CA GLN A 194 -1.13 -0.64 4.80
C GLN A 194 -1.05 -2.17 4.78
N VAL A 195 -1.99 -2.86 5.45
CA VAL A 195 -2.00 -4.33 5.51
C VAL A 195 -2.30 -4.90 4.12
N GLU A 196 -3.22 -4.26 3.36
CA GLU A 196 -3.47 -4.65 1.97
C GLU A 196 -2.20 -4.49 1.13
N ALA A 197 -1.52 -3.33 1.23
CA ALA A 197 -0.30 -3.07 0.50
C ALA A 197 0.80 -4.08 0.83
N MET A 198 1.05 -4.32 2.12
CA MET A 198 2.11 -5.23 2.57
C MET A 198 1.85 -6.71 2.24
N THR A 199 0.57 -7.11 2.09
CA THR A 199 0.22 -8.52 1.90
C THR A 199 -0.06 -8.91 0.45
N LEU A 200 -0.42 -7.96 -0.41
CA LEU A 200 -0.80 -8.22 -1.79
C LEU A 200 0.30 -7.88 -2.81
N ALA A 201 1.14 -6.89 -2.50
CA ALA A 201 2.03 -6.30 -3.49
C ALA A 201 3.27 -7.15 -3.76
N ASP A 202 3.64 -7.27 -5.04
CA ASP A 202 5.03 -7.56 -5.43
C ASP A 202 5.90 -6.32 -5.24
N ARG A 203 5.38 -5.12 -5.62
CA ARG A 203 5.95 -3.83 -5.28
C ARG A 203 4.89 -2.84 -4.84
N ILE A 204 5.30 -1.98 -3.91
CA ILE A 204 4.53 -0.86 -3.39
C ILE A 204 5.10 0.43 -3.94
N VAL A 205 4.22 1.33 -4.40
CA VAL A 205 4.55 2.72 -4.73
C VAL A 205 3.93 3.60 -3.65
N ILE A 206 4.76 4.22 -2.84
CA ILE A 206 4.30 5.17 -1.83
C ILE A 206 4.22 6.55 -2.45
N LEU A 207 3.03 7.12 -2.42
CA LEU A 207 2.70 8.44 -2.96
C LEU A 207 2.45 9.44 -1.85
N ASN A 208 2.99 10.63 -2.00
CA ASN A 208 2.73 11.76 -1.14
C ASN A 208 2.68 13.05 -1.97
N GLN A 209 1.59 13.82 -1.83
CA GLN A 209 1.42 15.11 -2.53
C GLN A 209 1.77 15.05 -4.05
N GLY A 210 1.33 13.97 -4.72
CA GLY A 210 1.53 13.79 -6.16
C GLY A 210 2.90 13.28 -6.60
N ASN A 211 3.83 13.04 -5.65
CA ASN A 211 5.17 12.54 -5.90
C ASN A 211 5.34 11.11 -5.41
N ILE A 212 6.28 10.39 -6.01
CA ILE A 212 6.72 9.08 -5.52
C ILE A 212 7.75 9.30 -4.41
N GLU A 213 7.46 8.84 -3.20
CA GLU A 213 8.41 8.85 -2.08
C GLU A 213 9.35 7.65 -2.12
N GLN A 214 8.82 6.47 -2.41
CA GLN A 214 9.60 5.23 -2.55
C GLN A 214 8.84 4.20 -3.39
N VAL A 215 9.60 3.38 -4.12
CA VAL A 215 9.11 2.17 -4.80
C VAL A 215 10.00 1.01 -4.36
N GLY A 216 9.40 -0.07 -3.90
CA GLY A 216 10.13 -1.27 -3.47
C GLY A 216 9.20 -2.42 -3.12
N THR A 217 9.77 -3.58 -2.83
CA THR A 217 9.03 -4.70 -2.25
C THR A 217 8.49 -4.32 -0.86
N PRO A 218 7.46 -5.00 -0.34
CA PRO A 218 7.00 -4.77 1.03
C PRO A 218 8.13 -4.81 2.06
N GLU A 219 9.04 -5.77 1.94
CA GLU A 219 10.19 -5.94 2.83
C GLU A 219 11.17 -4.75 2.74
N GLU A 220 11.50 -4.29 1.53
CA GLU A 220 12.37 -3.11 1.32
C GLU A 220 11.74 -1.85 1.93
N ILE A 221 10.45 -1.62 1.69
CA ILE A 221 9.74 -0.45 2.22
C ILE A 221 9.74 -0.44 3.75
N TYR A 222 9.56 -1.61 4.37
CA TYR A 222 9.50 -1.73 5.83
C TYR A 222 10.88 -1.62 6.48
N ASN A 223 11.86 -2.34 5.94
CA ASN A 223 13.20 -2.47 6.54
C ASN A 223 14.17 -1.37 6.12
N ASP A 224 13.94 -0.70 4.98
CA ASP A 224 14.82 0.34 4.46
C ASP A 224 14.01 1.55 3.94
N PRO A 225 13.25 2.24 4.79
CA PRO A 225 12.48 3.41 4.39
C PRO A 225 13.41 4.54 3.91
N ALA A 226 13.07 5.14 2.76
CA ALA A 226 13.89 6.17 2.13
C ALA A 226 13.92 7.49 2.92
N ASN A 227 12.87 7.76 3.70
CA ASN A 227 12.73 8.98 4.49
C ASN A 227 11.77 8.77 5.68
N ILE A 228 11.67 9.78 6.53
CA ILE A 228 10.79 9.79 7.72
C ILE A 228 9.33 9.58 7.33
N PHE A 229 8.88 10.17 6.20
CA PHE A 229 7.49 10.01 5.76
C PHE A 229 7.17 8.53 5.53
N VAL A 230 7.99 7.82 4.76
CA VAL A 230 7.82 6.38 4.50
C VAL A 230 7.89 5.58 5.79
N ALA A 231 8.88 5.89 6.66
CA ALA A 231 9.08 5.21 7.93
C ALA A 231 7.87 5.29 8.87
N GLN A 232 7.22 6.47 8.90
CA GLN A 232 6.01 6.71 9.71
C GLN A 232 4.72 6.30 9.01
N PHE A 233 4.72 6.27 7.68
CA PHE A 233 3.54 5.88 6.92
C PHE A 233 3.31 4.37 6.99
N ILE A 234 4.37 3.56 7.02
CA ILE A 234 4.30 2.09 7.06
C ILE A 234 4.61 1.58 8.47
N GLY A 235 3.64 0.87 9.03
CA GLY A 235 3.70 0.28 10.39
C GLY A 235 2.63 0.85 11.32
N THR A 236 2.09 -0.02 12.17
CA THR A 236 1.09 0.33 13.22
C THR A 236 1.48 -0.36 14.52
N PRO A 237 1.80 0.40 15.58
CA PRO A 237 1.95 1.86 15.63
C PRO A 237 3.04 2.40 14.71
N LYS A 238 3.04 3.71 14.46
CA LYS A 238 4.05 4.39 13.63
C LYS A 238 5.45 4.26 14.25
N MET A 239 6.49 4.31 13.39
CA MET A 239 7.87 4.39 13.86
C MET A 239 8.04 5.59 14.82
N ASN A 240 8.67 5.35 15.95
CA ASN A 240 9.09 6.41 16.87
C ASN A 240 10.18 7.24 16.19
N ILE A 241 9.99 8.54 16.06
CA ILE A 241 10.98 9.47 15.52
C ILE A 241 11.43 10.40 16.64
N LEU A 242 12.71 10.29 16.99
CA LEU A 242 13.34 11.08 18.05
C LEU A 242 14.27 12.11 17.40
N GLU A 243 14.16 13.33 17.82
CA GLU A 243 15.02 14.42 17.38
C GLU A 243 16.35 14.39 18.14
N VAL A 244 17.46 14.46 17.40
CA VAL A 244 18.81 14.58 17.93
C VAL A 244 19.37 15.92 17.50
N ASN A 245 19.40 16.86 18.43
CA ASN A 245 19.93 18.21 18.21
C ASN A 245 21.46 18.17 18.04
N GLU A 246 22.04 19.20 17.46
CA GLU A 246 23.47 19.33 17.18
C GLU A 246 24.35 19.08 18.41
N GLU A 247 23.90 19.53 19.60
CA GLU A 247 24.61 19.34 20.88
C GLU A 247 24.69 17.87 21.31
N ASN A 248 23.75 17.03 20.85
CA ASN A 248 23.73 15.60 21.10
C ASN A 248 24.54 14.77 20.10
N VAL A 249 25.13 15.41 19.09
CA VAL A 249 26.10 14.78 18.18
C VAL A 249 27.48 14.92 18.81
N VAL A 250 27.95 13.86 19.46
CA VAL A 250 29.22 13.84 20.24
C VAL A 250 30.43 13.81 19.30
N SER A 251 30.37 13.02 18.23
CA SER A 251 31.42 12.90 17.24
C SER A 251 30.82 12.53 15.86
N GLU A 252 31.68 12.38 14.83
CA GLU A 252 31.23 11.99 13.48
C GLU A 252 30.49 10.64 13.44
N ASN A 253 30.55 9.85 14.47
CA ASN A 253 29.88 8.54 14.53
C ASN A 253 29.17 8.25 15.85
N THR A 254 29.00 9.23 16.72
CA THR A 254 28.43 9.02 18.07
C THR A 254 27.39 10.08 18.41
N ILE A 255 26.23 9.62 18.88
CA ILE A 255 25.15 10.48 19.36
C ILE A 255 24.79 10.17 20.81
N LYS A 256 24.21 11.15 21.51
CA LYS A 256 23.49 10.93 22.80
C LYS A 256 21.99 10.82 22.52
N LEU A 257 21.37 9.72 22.97
CA LEU A 257 19.95 9.47 22.82
C LEU A 257 19.39 8.68 24.02
N LEU A 258 18.28 9.16 24.61
CA LEU A 258 17.59 8.52 25.72
C LEU A 258 18.53 8.17 26.91
N GLY A 259 19.54 9.02 27.17
CA GLY A 259 20.53 8.81 28.21
C GLY A 259 21.70 7.87 27.85
N ASN A 260 21.77 7.37 26.63
CA ASN A 260 22.84 6.49 26.15
C ASN A 260 23.75 7.21 25.16
N GLU A 261 25.05 6.83 25.13
CA GLU A 261 25.94 7.15 24.02
C GLU A 261 25.94 6.01 23.02
N ILE A 262 25.54 6.30 21.78
CA ILE A 262 25.36 5.33 20.71
C ILE A 262 26.40 5.59 19.64
N GLN A 263 27.30 4.63 19.46
CA GLN A 263 28.36 4.68 18.45
C GLN A 263 28.01 3.81 17.23
N PHE A 264 28.07 4.39 16.04
CA PHE A 264 27.86 3.72 14.76
C PHE A 264 29.21 3.32 14.14
N ASN A 265 29.29 2.15 13.52
CA ASN A 265 30.55 1.64 12.96
C ASN A 265 30.90 2.28 11.61
N ASN A 266 29.91 2.48 10.73
CA ASN A 266 30.12 2.88 9.34
C ASN A 266 29.35 4.16 8.94
N LEU A 267 28.74 4.88 9.89
CA LEU A 267 27.96 6.07 9.61
C LEU A 267 28.78 7.31 9.97
N LYS A 268 28.83 8.28 9.06
CA LYS A 268 29.41 9.60 9.32
C LYS A 268 28.30 10.63 9.47
N LEU A 269 28.17 11.15 10.67
CA LEU A 269 27.24 12.20 11.02
C LEU A 269 27.88 13.57 10.83
N LYS A 270 27.13 14.50 10.27
CA LYS A 270 27.50 15.91 10.32
C LYS A 270 27.12 16.46 11.68
N LYS A 271 27.79 17.53 12.11
CA LYS A 271 27.40 18.26 13.32
C LYS A 271 26.18 19.15 12.99
N SER A 272 25.03 18.53 12.83
CA SER A 272 23.73 19.15 12.51
C SER A 272 22.61 18.34 13.16
N LYS A 273 21.39 18.83 13.06
CA LYS A 273 20.20 18.11 13.51
C LYS A 273 20.03 16.80 12.74
N HIS A 274 19.68 15.72 13.44
CA HIS A 274 19.35 14.42 12.89
C HIS A 274 18.05 13.89 13.51
N PHE A 275 17.50 12.83 12.91
CA PHE A 275 16.39 12.12 13.49
C PHE A 275 16.75 10.64 13.61
N VAL A 276 16.32 10.05 14.73
CA VAL A 276 16.49 8.62 15.00
C VAL A 276 15.12 7.97 14.95
N GLY A 277 14.99 6.95 14.10
CA GLY A 277 13.80 6.11 14.02
C GLY A 277 13.99 4.81 14.79
N ILE A 278 13.01 4.40 15.59
CA ILE A 278 12.96 3.08 16.22
C ILE A 278 11.54 2.53 16.07
N ARG A 279 11.39 1.34 15.49
CA ARG A 279 10.07 0.74 15.37
C ARG A 279 9.52 0.31 16.71
N PRO A 280 8.20 0.38 16.95
CA PRO A 280 7.59 -0.01 18.22
C PRO A 280 7.92 -1.43 18.68
N GLU A 281 8.03 -2.38 17.78
CA GLU A 281 8.38 -3.78 18.07
C GLU A 281 9.87 -4.00 18.40
N HIS A 282 10.71 -3.03 18.11
CA HIS A 282 12.14 -3.04 18.47
C HIS A 282 12.40 -2.48 19.88
N LEU A 283 11.41 -1.85 20.50
CA LEU A 283 11.45 -1.46 21.90
C LEU A 283 11.01 -2.65 22.77
N LYS A 284 11.95 -3.22 23.53
CA LYS A 284 11.80 -4.50 24.26
C LYS A 284 11.70 -4.25 25.76
N ALA A 285 10.77 -4.92 26.43
CA ALA A 285 10.65 -4.92 27.90
C ALA A 285 11.61 -5.90 28.59
N ILE A 286 12.65 -6.38 27.91
CA ILE A 286 13.58 -7.41 28.35
C ILE A 286 14.97 -6.83 28.56
N GLN A 287 15.69 -7.26 29.64
CA GLN A 287 16.96 -6.69 30.08
C GLN A 287 18.19 -7.06 29.21
N ASN A 288 18.05 -7.81 28.11
CA ASN A 288 19.18 -8.26 27.26
C ASN A 288 19.37 -7.39 26.00
N THR A 289 19.24 -6.09 26.11
CA THR A 289 19.50 -5.13 25.02
C THR A 289 20.74 -4.31 25.32
N LYS A 290 21.41 -3.82 24.27
CA LYS A 290 22.64 -3.04 24.40
C LYS A 290 22.40 -1.67 25.04
N PHE A 291 21.26 -1.06 24.75
CA PHE A 291 20.86 0.25 25.26
C PHE A 291 19.55 0.14 26.02
N THR A 292 19.42 0.86 27.13
CA THR A 292 18.22 0.87 27.95
C THR A 292 17.89 2.28 28.43
N PHE A 293 16.61 2.53 28.70
CA PHE A 293 16.14 3.76 29.31
C PHE A 293 14.91 3.48 30.18
N ASN A 294 14.62 4.37 31.11
CA ASN A 294 13.49 4.26 32.01
C ASN A 294 12.45 5.32 31.63
N PRO A 295 11.41 4.93 30.89
CA PRO A 295 10.31 5.84 30.52
C PRO A 295 9.27 5.93 31.61
N GLU A 296 8.47 6.98 31.60
CA GLU A 296 7.18 7.05 32.28
C GLU A 296 6.12 6.38 31.40
N ILE A 297 5.43 5.38 31.91
CA ILE A 297 4.36 4.69 31.19
C ILE A 297 3.07 5.48 31.35
N GLU A 298 2.50 5.97 30.24
CA GLU A 298 1.26 6.75 30.22
C GLU A 298 0.01 5.90 30.04
N LEU A 299 0.08 4.90 29.11
CA LEU A 299 -1.07 4.06 28.77
C LEU A 299 -0.61 2.67 28.26
N ILE A 300 -1.36 1.64 28.56
CA ILE A 300 -1.20 0.29 28.01
C ILE A 300 -2.52 -0.14 27.38
N GLU A 301 -2.50 -0.37 26.06
CA GLU A 301 -3.59 -1.01 25.33
C GLU A 301 -3.32 -2.51 25.20
N ASN A 302 -4.23 -3.34 25.65
CA ASN A 302 -4.11 -4.80 25.54
C ASN A 302 -4.95 -5.28 24.36
N LEU A 303 -4.30 -5.76 23.30
CA LEU A 303 -4.93 -6.27 22.08
C LEU A 303 -5.10 -7.80 22.09
N GLY A 304 -4.89 -8.46 23.23
CA GLY A 304 -4.99 -9.91 23.38
C GLY A 304 -3.65 -10.62 23.17
N ASN A 305 -3.13 -10.67 21.96
CA ASN A 305 -1.83 -11.30 21.65
C ASN A 305 -0.64 -10.39 21.92
N GLU A 306 -0.85 -9.09 21.96
CA GLU A 306 0.17 -8.05 22.17
C GLU A 306 -0.37 -6.88 22.96
N LYS A 307 0.53 -6.08 23.52
CA LYS A 307 0.24 -4.82 24.21
C LYS A 307 0.92 -3.68 23.46
N ILE A 308 0.22 -2.55 23.28
CA ILE A 308 0.84 -1.31 22.89
C ILE A 308 1.05 -0.47 24.13
N VAL A 309 2.29 -0.11 24.40
CA VAL A 309 2.71 0.67 25.56
C VAL A 309 3.06 2.06 25.09
N TYR A 310 2.26 3.05 25.49
CA TYR A 310 2.55 4.45 25.27
C TYR A 310 3.34 4.99 26.46
N MET A 311 4.43 5.65 26.19
CA MET A 311 5.38 6.06 27.20
C MET A 311 6.04 7.38 26.83
N LYS A 312 6.54 8.08 27.86
CA LYS A 312 7.27 9.32 27.73
C LYS A 312 8.67 9.20 28.32
N LYS A 313 9.66 9.75 27.62
CA LYS A 313 11.01 9.94 28.12
C LYS A 313 11.52 11.32 27.71
N ASP A 314 11.78 12.16 28.69
CA ASP A 314 12.13 13.56 28.49
C ASP A 314 11.05 14.27 27.66
N GLU A 315 11.37 14.85 26.51
CA GLU A 315 10.40 15.47 25.57
C GLU A 315 9.80 14.50 24.55
N HIS A 316 10.27 13.22 24.52
CA HIS A 316 9.89 12.27 23.51
C HIS A 316 8.70 11.41 23.95
N GLN A 317 7.67 11.35 23.10
CA GLN A 317 6.60 10.37 23.22
C GLN A 317 6.96 9.15 22.37
N LEU A 318 6.85 7.96 22.97
CA LEU A 318 7.26 6.69 22.38
C LEU A 318 6.11 5.68 22.49
N SER A 319 6.08 4.75 21.56
CA SER A 319 5.23 3.57 21.65
C SER A 319 6.06 2.31 21.48
N ALA A 320 5.79 1.30 22.29
CA ALA A 320 6.37 -0.04 22.14
C ALA A 320 5.27 -1.05 21.88
N LYS A 321 5.61 -2.08 21.09
CA LYS A 321 4.75 -3.21 20.78
C LYS A 321 5.34 -4.47 21.44
N ILE A 322 4.70 -4.93 22.52
CA ILE A 322 5.23 -5.96 23.42
C ILE A 322 4.28 -7.16 23.43
N PRO A 323 4.77 -8.40 23.31
CA PRO A 323 3.92 -9.59 23.46
C PRO A 323 3.16 -9.61 24.78
N SER A 324 1.90 -10.09 24.79
CA SER A 324 1.03 -10.06 25.99
C SER A 324 1.58 -10.84 27.18
N ASN A 325 2.37 -11.88 26.93
CA ASN A 325 2.98 -12.72 27.96
C ASN A 325 4.26 -12.13 28.59
N VAL A 326 4.71 -10.96 28.09
CA VAL A 326 5.88 -10.26 28.64
C VAL A 326 5.42 -9.23 29.66
N GLU A 327 6.01 -9.24 30.85
CA GLU A 327 5.80 -8.20 31.86
C GLU A 327 6.57 -6.93 31.50
N ILE A 328 5.93 -5.80 31.71
CA ILE A 328 6.53 -4.50 31.43
C ILE A 328 7.22 -4.05 32.71
N GLY A 329 8.55 -4.09 32.70
CA GLY A 329 9.37 -3.57 33.78
C GLY A 329 9.49 -2.04 33.73
N SER A 330 10.33 -1.50 34.63
CA SER A 330 10.66 -0.07 34.66
C SER A 330 11.61 0.38 33.55
N SER A 331 12.22 -0.56 32.83
CA SER A 331 13.23 -0.31 31.79
C SER A 331 12.80 -0.89 30.47
N ILE A 332 13.00 -0.11 29.40
CA ILE A 332 12.80 -0.51 28.00
C ILE A 332 14.16 -0.47 27.30
N GLY A 333 14.41 -1.45 26.43
CA GLY A 333 15.68 -1.56 25.73
C GLY A 333 15.53 -1.63 24.23
N PHE A 334 16.65 -1.38 23.54
CA PHE A 334 16.78 -1.49 22.07
C PHE A 334 18.24 -1.79 21.69
N ASP A 335 18.45 -2.26 20.47
CA ASP A 335 19.77 -2.59 19.96
C ASP A 335 20.20 -1.64 18.82
N LEU A 336 21.50 -1.62 18.51
CA LEU A 336 22.05 -0.74 17.46
C LEU A 336 21.43 -1.01 16.09
N ASN A 337 21.16 -2.28 15.79
CA ASN A 337 20.59 -2.71 14.51
C ASN A 337 19.11 -2.32 14.35
N ASP A 338 18.47 -1.93 15.44
CA ASP A 338 17.06 -1.51 15.48
C ASP A 338 16.87 -0.02 15.14
N ILE A 339 17.99 0.70 14.92
CA ILE A 339 18.04 2.14 14.76
C ILE A 339 18.09 2.53 13.28
N PHE A 340 17.24 3.46 12.91
CA PHE A 340 17.24 4.15 11.62
C PHE A 340 17.70 5.58 11.83
N ILE A 341 18.65 6.06 11.01
CA ILE A 341 19.15 7.45 11.09
C ILE A 341 18.69 8.21 9.86
N PHE A 342 18.18 9.42 10.09
CA PHE A 342 17.78 10.35 9.03
C PHE A 342 18.51 11.68 9.21
N ASP A 343 18.82 12.34 8.11
CA ASP A 343 19.42 13.67 8.10
C ASP A 343 18.40 14.77 8.51
N GLU A 344 18.84 16.00 8.51
CA GLU A 344 18.03 17.19 8.82
C GLU A 344 16.82 17.37 7.88
N ASN A 345 16.88 16.84 6.67
CA ASN A 345 15.80 16.85 5.67
C ASN A 345 14.90 15.62 5.76
N GLY A 346 15.13 14.74 6.72
CA GLY A 346 14.38 13.51 6.92
C GLY A 346 14.74 12.39 5.93
N LYS A 347 15.85 12.49 5.19
CA LYS A 347 16.33 11.42 4.30
C LYS A 347 17.13 10.39 5.07
N ARG A 348 16.95 9.12 4.71
CA ARG A 348 17.66 7.99 5.32
C ARG A 348 19.18 8.10 5.09
N LEU A 349 19.94 8.07 6.17
CA LEU A 349 21.38 7.88 6.14
C LEU A 349 21.68 6.37 6.23
N LYS A 350 22.42 5.84 5.25
CA LYS A 350 22.81 4.43 5.21
C LYS A 350 24.25 4.29 5.67
N SER A 351 24.50 3.25 6.46
CA SER A 351 25.84 2.84 6.91
C SER A 351 26.55 2.04 5.83
#